data_2f7f6345a1075ae8644b08abc8d5d199
#
_entry.id   2f7f6345a1075ae8644b08abc8d5d199
#
_cell.length_a   1.000
_cell.length_b   1.000
_cell.length_c   1.000
_cell.angle_alpha   90.00
_cell.angle_beta   90.00
_cell.angle_gamma   90.00
#
_symmetry.space_group_name_H-M   'P 1'
#
loop_
_entity.id
_entity.type
_entity.pdbx_description
1 polymer ?
#
loop_
_entity_poly.entity_id
_entity_poly.type
_entity_poly.pdbx_seq_one_letter_code
_entity_poly.pdbx_strand_id
1 'polypeptide(L)'
;MKLKGRVKFAKGQNEFHLTLKKRVDQYFADNNISKHANTTMVIKSLCMMTAYFLPFIFVLTIPMSWAGVMLMYLIMGIATAGIGMSVMHDANHGAYSQHKWVNKFVALSLNLVGGMSHNWLLQH
;
A
#
# COMPACT_ATOMS: atom_id res chain seq x y z
N MET A 1 -12.55 28.36 1.41
CA MET A 1 -11.26 29.07 1.40
C MET A 1 -10.46 28.58 0.19
N LYS A 2 -10.34 29.37 -0.88
CA LYS A 2 -9.58 28.99 -2.09
C LYS A 2 -8.09 29.17 -1.77
N LEU A 3 -7.34 28.08 -1.66
CA LEU A 3 -5.88 28.13 -1.61
C LEU A 3 -5.36 28.68 -2.95
N LYS A 4 -5.16 29.99 -3.02
CA LYS A 4 -4.43 30.67 -4.08
C LYS A 4 -2.93 30.40 -3.87
N GLY A 5 -2.37 29.49 -4.63
CA GLY A 5 -0.93 29.34 -4.65
C GLY A 5 -0.53 27.95 -5.13
N ARG A 6 -0.70 27.68 -6.43
CA ARG A 6 -0.01 26.54 -7.05
C ARG A 6 1.48 26.79 -6.95
N VAL A 7 2.19 26.04 -6.10
CA VAL A 7 3.64 26.09 -6.02
C VAL A 7 4.19 25.77 -7.42
N LYS A 8 4.84 26.76 -8.05
CA LYS A 8 5.55 26.56 -9.31
C LYS A 8 7.01 26.33 -9.00
N PHE A 9 7.49 25.14 -9.27
CA PHE A 9 8.93 24.88 -9.21
C PHE A 9 9.68 25.68 -10.28
N ALA A 10 10.88 26.19 -9.93
CA ALA A 10 11.72 26.92 -10.88
C ALA A 10 12.10 26.01 -12.07
N LYS A 11 12.19 26.57 -13.27
CA LYS A 11 12.44 25.81 -14.51
C LYS A 11 13.72 24.95 -14.49
N GLY A 12 14.74 25.31 -13.69
CA GLY A 12 15.99 24.54 -13.56
C GLY A 12 15.86 23.24 -12.76
N GLN A 13 14.83 23.07 -11.93
CA GLN A 13 14.59 21.82 -11.20
C GLN A 13 14.05 20.70 -12.09
N ASN A 14 13.48 21.02 -13.24
CA ASN A 14 12.99 20.01 -14.19
C ASN A 14 14.13 19.18 -14.80
N GLU A 15 15.29 19.77 -15.07
CA GLU A 15 16.44 19.04 -15.65
C GLU A 15 17.00 17.99 -14.68
N PHE A 16 17.15 18.36 -13.40
CA PHE A 16 17.59 17.43 -12.38
C PHE A 16 16.61 16.26 -12.24
N HIS A 17 15.31 16.56 -12.14
CA HIS A 17 14.28 15.53 -12.01
C HIS A 17 14.21 14.61 -13.24
N LEU A 18 14.31 15.14 -14.43
CA LEU A 18 14.33 14.36 -15.69
C LEU A 18 15.58 13.49 -15.78
N THR A 19 16.75 14.02 -15.41
CA THR A 19 18.01 13.27 -15.40
C THR A 19 17.98 12.17 -14.36
N LEU A 20 17.48 12.45 -13.15
CA LEU A 20 17.33 11.46 -12.09
C LEU A 20 16.39 10.34 -12.53
N LYS A 21 15.22 10.69 -13.04
CA LYS A 21 14.26 9.73 -13.55
C LYS A 21 14.86 8.85 -14.64
N LYS A 22 15.57 9.44 -15.61
CA LYS A 22 16.23 8.70 -16.68
C LYS A 22 17.26 7.70 -16.13
N ARG A 23 18.08 8.12 -15.17
CA ARG A 23 19.08 7.23 -14.53
C ARG A 23 18.44 6.09 -13.75
N VAL A 24 17.37 6.37 -13.02
CA VAL A 24 16.58 5.35 -12.30
C VAL A 24 15.96 4.37 -13.29
N ASP A 25 15.33 4.88 -14.37
CA ASP A 25 14.73 4.06 -15.40
C ASP A 25 15.77 3.14 -16.08
N GLN A 26 16.95 3.68 -16.35
CA GLN A 26 18.06 2.95 -16.93
C GLN A 26 18.59 1.86 -15.97
N TYR A 27 18.75 2.17 -14.69
CA TYR A 27 19.17 1.17 -13.68
C TYR A 27 18.24 -0.05 -13.65
N PHE A 28 16.92 0.18 -13.64
CA PHE A 28 15.95 -0.93 -13.67
C PHE A 28 16.01 -1.74 -14.97
N ALA A 29 16.22 -1.07 -16.10
CA ALA A 29 16.35 -1.72 -17.40
C ALA A 29 17.64 -2.56 -17.49
N ASP A 30 18.78 -1.99 -17.09
CA ASP A 30 20.10 -2.63 -17.17
C ASP A 30 20.19 -3.86 -16.25
N ASN A 31 19.50 -3.83 -15.11
CA ASN A 31 19.46 -4.96 -14.16
C ASN A 31 18.29 -5.93 -14.40
N ASN A 32 17.46 -5.69 -15.42
CA ASN A 32 16.29 -6.53 -15.72
C ASN A 32 15.30 -6.66 -14.53
N ILE A 33 15.17 -5.61 -13.71
CA ILE A 33 14.34 -5.57 -12.50
C ILE A 33 13.08 -4.77 -12.77
N SER A 34 11.92 -5.28 -12.35
CA SER A 34 10.67 -4.54 -12.41
C SER A 34 10.64 -3.40 -11.38
N LYS A 35 10.09 -2.24 -11.75
CA LYS A 35 9.79 -1.13 -10.84
C LYS A 35 8.57 -1.39 -9.95
N HIS A 36 7.83 -2.44 -10.23
CA HIS A 36 6.61 -2.81 -9.54
C HIS A 36 6.84 -3.98 -8.59
N ALA A 37 5.83 -4.30 -7.81
CA ALA A 37 5.87 -5.39 -6.85
C ALA A 37 6.41 -6.69 -7.48
N ASN A 38 7.40 -7.27 -6.83
CA ASN A 38 7.92 -8.57 -7.16
C ASN A 38 7.10 -9.68 -6.48
N THR A 39 7.41 -10.94 -6.80
CA THR A 39 6.73 -12.11 -6.21
C THR A 39 6.73 -12.08 -4.69
N THR A 40 7.83 -11.66 -4.06
CA THR A 40 7.94 -11.54 -2.60
C THR A 40 6.92 -10.53 -2.04
N MET A 41 6.74 -9.38 -2.70
CA MET A 41 5.76 -8.38 -2.31
C MET A 41 4.32 -8.89 -2.45
N VAL A 42 4.03 -9.65 -3.50
CA VAL A 42 2.71 -10.26 -3.70
C VAL A 42 2.43 -11.29 -2.60
N ILE A 43 3.37 -12.20 -2.33
CA ILE A 43 3.25 -13.19 -1.25
C ILE A 43 3.05 -12.49 0.11
N LYS A 44 3.86 -11.48 0.41
CA LYS A 44 3.71 -10.68 1.63
C LYS A 44 2.31 -10.07 1.75
N SER A 45 1.80 -9.50 0.66
CA SER A 45 0.44 -8.92 0.64
C SER A 45 -0.63 -9.97 0.90
N LEU A 46 -0.53 -11.13 0.28
CA LEU A 46 -1.46 -12.25 0.51
C LEU A 46 -1.40 -12.76 1.96
N CYS A 47 -0.19 -12.90 2.52
CA CYS A 47 -0.02 -13.30 3.92
C CYS A 47 -0.67 -12.29 4.88
N MET A 48 -0.46 -10.99 4.68
CA MET A 48 -1.06 -9.94 5.50
C MET A 48 -2.58 -9.93 5.42
N MET A 49 -3.13 -10.07 4.20
CA MET A 49 -4.58 -10.16 3.99
C MET A 49 -5.15 -11.42 4.67
N THR A 50 -4.51 -12.56 4.52
CA THR A 50 -4.93 -13.81 5.18
C THR A 50 -4.86 -13.68 6.69
N ALA A 51 -3.78 -13.09 7.23
CA ALA A 51 -3.62 -12.86 8.67
C ALA A 51 -4.65 -11.88 9.25
N TYR A 52 -5.30 -11.08 8.42
CA TYR A 52 -6.43 -10.24 8.84
C TYR A 52 -7.77 -10.99 8.72
N PHE A 53 -8.07 -11.54 7.54
CA PHE A 53 -9.39 -12.11 7.27
C PHE A 53 -9.64 -13.46 7.95
N LEU A 54 -8.62 -14.31 8.07
CA LEU A 54 -8.79 -15.62 8.68
C LEU A 54 -9.15 -15.54 10.18
N PRO A 55 -8.43 -14.76 11.02
CA PRO A 55 -8.82 -14.53 12.40
C PRO A 55 -10.17 -13.83 12.51
N PHE A 56 -10.50 -12.88 11.62
CA PHE A 56 -11.79 -12.23 11.60
C PHE A 56 -12.94 -13.23 11.42
N ILE A 57 -12.82 -14.15 10.46
CA ILE A 57 -13.80 -15.21 10.24
C ILE A 57 -13.88 -16.12 11.47
N PHE A 58 -12.76 -16.49 12.08
CA PHE A 58 -12.74 -17.37 13.27
C PHE A 58 -13.47 -16.73 14.46
N VAL A 59 -13.25 -15.46 14.72
CA VAL A 59 -13.96 -14.73 15.79
C VAL A 59 -15.47 -14.73 15.56
N LEU A 60 -15.93 -14.67 14.31
CA LEU A 60 -17.35 -14.66 14.00
C LEU A 60 -18.02 -16.03 13.98
N THR A 61 -17.26 -17.10 13.70
CA THR A 61 -17.84 -18.43 13.42
C THR A 61 -17.56 -19.49 14.47
N ILE A 62 -16.50 -19.31 15.26
CA ILE A 62 -16.05 -20.32 16.23
C ILE A 62 -16.17 -19.77 17.65
N PRO A 63 -16.92 -20.42 18.55
CA PRO A 63 -16.94 -20.04 19.96
C PRO A 63 -15.53 -20.22 20.56
N MET A 64 -14.97 -19.16 21.10
CA MET A 64 -13.63 -19.13 21.66
C MET A 64 -13.62 -18.61 23.08
N SER A 65 -12.60 -19.01 23.86
CA SER A 65 -12.31 -18.37 25.13
C SER A 65 -11.92 -16.90 24.90
N TRP A 66 -12.06 -16.04 25.92
CA TRP A 66 -11.67 -14.65 25.87
C TRP A 66 -10.19 -14.48 25.47
N ALA A 67 -9.30 -15.35 25.94
CA ALA A 67 -7.88 -15.33 25.55
C ALA A 67 -7.67 -15.65 24.07
N GLY A 68 -8.46 -16.58 23.51
CA GLY A 68 -8.47 -16.88 22.08
C GLY A 68 -8.89 -15.68 21.23
N VAL A 69 -9.96 -15.01 21.65
CA VAL A 69 -10.44 -13.78 20.97
C VAL A 69 -9.38 -12.68 21.01
N MET A 70 -8.74 -12.45 22.16
CA MET A 70 -7.66 -11.47 22.30
C MET A 70 -6.47 -11.77 21.38
N LEU A 71 -6.08 -13.05 21.28
CA LEU A 71 -5.02 -13.47 20.36
C LEU A 71 -5.39 -13.18 18.89
N MET A 72 -6.63 -13.47 18.48
CA MET A 72 -7.09 -13.18 17.12
C MET A 72 -7.05 -11.68 16.83
N TYR A 73 -7.50 -10.84 17.76
CA TYR A 73 -7.41 -9.38 17.61
C TYR A 73 -5.96 -8.87 17.54
N LEU A 74 -5.05 -9.46 18.30
CA LEU A 74 -3.63 -9.12 18.25
C LEU A 74 -3.05 -9.41 16.85
N ILE A 75 -3.34 -10.59 16.29
CA ILE A 75 -2.90 -10.97 14.94
C ILE A 75 -3.49 -10.00 13.89
N MET A 76 -4.79 -9.69 13.99
CA MET A 76 -5.46 -8.74 13.10
C MET A 76 -4.84 -7.35 13.20
N GLY A 77 -4.48 -6.88 14.41
CA GLY A 77 -3.85 -5.58 14.62
C GLY A 77 -2.49 -5.49 13.93
N ILE A 78 -1.65 -6.52 14.06
CA ILE A 78 -0.35 -6.61 13.35
C ILE A 78 -0.56 -6.64 11.84
N ALA A 79 -1.51 -7.44 11.37
CA ALA A 79 -1.85 -7.52 9.94
C ALA A 79 -2.34 -6.17 9.39
N THR A 80 -3.20 -5.46 10.14
CA THR A 80 -3.70 -4.12 9.79
C THR A 80 -2.56 -3.12 9.62
N ALA A 81 -1.61 -3.10 10.56
CA ALA A 81 -0.43 -2.25 10.44
C ALA A 81 0.40 -2.58 9.19
N GLY A 82 0.62 -3.87 8.91
CA GLY A 82 1.34 -4.32 7.72
C GLY A 82 0.63 -3.98 6.41
N ILE A 83 -0.70 -4.10 6.35
CA ILE A 83 -1.52 -3.70 5.20
C ILE A 83 -1.40 -2.19 4.97
N GLY A 84 -1.54 -1.37 6.02
CA GLY A 84 -1.48 0.08 5.93
C GLY A 84 -0.11 0.60 5.51
N MET A 85 0.95 0.09 6.13
CA MET A 85 2.33 0.60 5.93
C MET A 85 3.00 0.07 4.65
N SER A 86 2.53 -1.02 4.08
CA SER A 86 3.20 -1.68 2.96
C SER A 86 2.27 -1.86 1.76
N VAL A 87 1.21 -2.67 1.90
CA VAL A 87 0.37 -3.08 0.77
C VAL A 87 -0.37 -1.91 0.16
N MET A 88 -1.11 -1.18 0.99
CA MET A 88 -1.90 -0.02 0.57
C MET A 88 -1.03 1.16 0.19
N HIS A 89 0.03 1.42 0.96
CA HIS A 89 0.95 2.52 0.70
C HIS A 89 1.52 2.45 -0.72
N ASP A 90 2.12 1.32 -1.09
CA ASP A 90 2.73 1.14 -2.40
C ASP A 90 1.70 1.17 -3.54
N ALA A 91 0.49 0.65 -3.28
CA ALA A 91 -0.59 0.68 -4.26
C ALA A 91 -1.11 2.11 -4.51
N ASN A 92 -1.26 2.93 -3.47
CA ASN A 92 -1.67 4.33 -3.61
C ASN A 92 -0.63 5.18 -4.38
N HIS A 93 0.66 4.88 -4.23
CA HIS A 93 1.72 5.50 -5.03
C HIS A 93 1.84 4.92 -6.46
N GLY A 94 1.01 3.93 -6.81
CA GLY A 94 1.05 3.30 -8.14
C GLY A 94 2.26 2.40 -8.36
N ALA A 95 3.00 2.07 -7.29
CA ALA A 95 4.21 1.26 -7.34
C ALA A 95 3.93 -0.26 -7.29
N TYR A 96 2.72 -0.68 -6.91
CA TYR A 96 2.38 -2.09 -6.76
C TYR A 96 2.23 -2.81 -8.10
N SER A 97 1.61 -2.19 -9.12
CA SER A 97 1.38 -2.82 -10.43
C SER A 97 1.47 -1.81 -11.58
N GLN A 98 1.79 -2.30 -12.79
CA GLN A 98 1.67 -1.53 -14.04
C GLN A 98 0.22 -1.16 -14.35
N HIS A 99 -0.72 -1.98 -13.90
CA HIS A 99 -2.14 -1.78 -14.16
C HIS A 99 -2.78 -0.89 -13.08
N LYS A 100 -3.29 0.26 -13.47
CA LYS A 100 -3.94 1.22 -12.57
C LYS A 100 -5.12 0.63 -11.79
N TRP A 101 -5.88 -0.29 -12.39
CA TRP A 101 -7.00 -0.94 -11.73
C TRP A 101 -6.55 -1.85 -10.58
N VAL A 102 -5.41 -2.55 -10.74
CA VAL A 102 -4.81 -3.39 -9.68
C VAL A 102 -4.38 -2.52 -8.51
N ASN A 103 -3.67 -1.42 -8.78
CA ASN A 103 -3.27 -0.48 -7.73
C ASN A 103 -4.49 0.08 -6.98
N LYS A 104 -5.55 0.45 -7.71
CA LYS A 104 -6.79 0.93 -7.10
C LYS A 104 -7.48 -0.14 -6.26
N PHE A 105 -7.53 -1.38 -6.74
CA PHE A 105 -8.11 -2.50 -6.01
C PHE A 105 -7.32 -2.81 -4.73
N VAL A 106 -5.99 -2.88 -4.82
CA VAL A 106 -5.12 -3.10 -3.66
C VAL A 106 -5.19 -1.94 -2.68
N ALA A 107 -5.28 -0.69 -3.15
CA ALA A 107 -5.46 0.49 -2.29
C ALA A 107 -6.77 0.44 -1.49
N LEU A 108 -7.83 -0.18 -2.02
CA LEU A 108 -9.11 -0.38 -1.30
C LEU A 108 -8.96 -1.29 -0.07
N SER A 109 -7.88 -2.06 0.05
CA SER A 109 -7.61 -2.85 1.25
C SER A 109 -7.58 -2.00 2.53
N LEU A 110 -7.20 -0.72 2.43
CA LEU A 110 -7.28 0.22 3.55
C LEU A 110 -8.72 0.41 4.05
N ASN A 111 -9.69 0.49 3.14
CA ASN A 111 -11.09 0.67 3.51
C ASN A 111 -11.66 -0.55 4.24
N LEU A 112 -11.16 -1.76 3.92
CA LEU A 112 -11.56 -3.01 4.57
C LEU A 112 -11.06 -3.08 6.03
N VAL A 113 -9.93 -2.46 6.32
CA VAL A 113 -9.34 -2.44 7.68
C VAL A 113 -9.69 -1.19 8.48
N GLY A 114 -10.70 -0.42 8.02
CA GLY A 114 -11.24 0.74 8.73
C GLY A 114 -10.60 2.09 8.40
N GLY A 115 -9.67 2.14 7.44
CA GLY A 115 -9.13 3.40 6.92
C GLY A 115 -9.93 3.94 5.74
N MET A 116 -9.55 5.10 5.23
CA MET A 116 -10.15 5.71 4.05
C MET A 116 -9.07 6.11 3.06
N SER A 117 -8.92 5.35 1.98
CA SER A 117 -7.88 5.56 0.95
C SER A 117 -7.94 6.96 0.32
N HIS A 118 -9.15 7.53 0.17
CA HIS A 118 -9.34 8.87 -0.35
C HIS A 118 -8.75 9.96 0.58
N ASN A 119 -8.98 9.88 1.88
CA ASN A 119 -8.43 10.82 2.85
C ASN A 119 -6.90 10.70 2.92
N TRP A 120 -6.39 9.48 2.81
CA TRP A 120 -4.95 9.25 2.77
C TRP A 120 -4.29 9.96 1.57
N LEU A 121 -4.88 9.85 0.38
CA LEU A 121 -4.41 10.54 -0.84
C LEU A 121 -4.46 12.07 -0.75
N LEU A 122 -5.37 12.63 0.06
CA LEU A 122 -5.46 14.08 0.26
C LEU A 122 -4.42 14.61 1.26
N GLN A 123 -3.94 13.77 2.16
CA GLN A 123 -2.99 14.14 3.23
C GLN A 123 -1.53 13.88 2.83
N HIS A 124 -1.29 13.04 1.82
CA HIS A 124 0.01 12.69 1.26
C HIS A 124 0.24 13.35 -0.09
#